data_3b00d279e284c31629eb4aa76b110120
#
_entry.id   3b00d279e284c31629eb4aa76b110120
#
_cell.length_a   1.000
_cell.length_b   1.000
_cell.length_c   1.000
_cell.angle_alpha   90.00
_cell.angle_beta   90.00
_cell.angle_gamma   90.00
#
_symmetry.space_group_name_H-M   'P 1'
#
loop_
_entity.id
_entity.type
_entity.pdbx_description
1 polymer ?
#
loop_
_entity_poly.entity_id
_entity_poly.type
_entity_poly.pdbx_seq_one_letter_code
_entity_poly.pdbx_strand_id
1 'polypeptide(L)'
;MTPPLYLLYAALVVNRPTLYGMRDMQTSFRVKTSSRTQLLDITDDIRSAVRSLGVTDGLIVVYVPHTTAAVTINESADPDVARDIESKLSQFVPRSGDYRHAEGNSDGHVKSTLVGCSETLLVEGGDLVLGTWQGVFFCEFDGPRTRTVLVGSA
;
A
#
# COMPACT_ATOMS: atom_id res chain seq x y z
N MET A 1 -29.87 35.64 7.67
CA MET A 1 -29.05 35.00 6.63
C MET A 1 -28.42 33.75 7.24
N THR A 2 -28.90 32.59 6.86
CA THR A 2 -28.40 31.29 7.33
C THR A 2 -27.09 30.99 6.58
N PRO A 3 -25.99 30.63 7.27
CA PRO A 3 -24.74 30.30 6.57
C PRO A 3 -24.90 29.04 5.73
N PRO A 4 -24.19 28.94 4.60
CA PRO A 4 -24.35 27.82 3.69
C PRO A 4 -23.84 26.52 4.32
N LEU A 5 -24.52 25.41 4.01
CA LEU A 5 -24.36 24.06 4.62
C LEU A 5 -22.94 23.49 4.59
N TYR A 6 -22.06 23.93 3.68
CA TYR A 6 -20.68 23.46 3.58
C TYR A 6 -19.77 23.98 4.70
N LEU A 7 -20.12 25.10 5.36
CA LEU A 7 -19.36 25.61 6.51
C LEU A 7 -19.61 24.81 7.80
N LEU A 8 -20.70 24.06 7.87
CA LEU A 8 -20.98 23.15 9.00
C LEU A 8 -20.18 21.85 8.93
N TYR A 9 -19.76 21.42 7.72
CA TYR A 9 -18.97 20.19 7.56
C TYR A 9 -17.49 20.36 7.96
N ALA A 10 -16.95 21.56 7.81
CA ALA A 10 -15.56 21.84 8.18
C ALA A 10 -15.33 21.89 9.69
N ALA A 11 -16.36 22.21 10.49
CA ALA A 11 -16.24 22.31 11.94
C ALA A 11 -16.36 20.96 12.67
N LEU A 12 -16.84 19.90 12.00
CA LEU A 12 -17.03 18.57 12.62
C LEU A 12 -15.78 17.67 12.54
N VAL A 13 -14.76 18.07 11.79
CA VAL A 13 -13.54 17.25 11.58
C VAL A 13 -12.41 17.57 12.58
N VAL A 14 -12.54 18.62 13.40
CA VAL A 14 -11.42 19.14 14.21
C VAL A 14 -11.48 18.76 15.70
N ASN A 15 -12.51 18.05 16.15
CA ASN A 15 -12.56 17.66 17.58
C ASN A 15 -12.77 16.15 17.72
N ARG A 16 -11.75 15.35 17.37
CA ARG A 16 -11.65 14.01 17.93
C ARG A 16 -11.26 14.16 19.40
N PRO A 17 -12.12 13.77 20.37
CA PRO A 17 -11.68 13.70 21.74
C PRO A 17 -10.49 12.73 21.81
N THR A 18 -9.37 13.17 22.32
CA THR A 18 -8.25 12.31 22.72
C THR A 18 -8.79 11.45 23.85
N LEU A 19 -9.37 10.29 23.51
CA LEU A 19 -9.74 9.27 24.47
C LEU A 19 -8.44 8.74 25.07
N TYR A 20 -8.18 9.06 26.30
CA TYR A 20 -7.09 8.55 27.12
C TYR A 20 -7.08 7.01 27.00
N GLY A 21 -6.09 6.45 26.30
CA GLY A 21 -5.93 4.99 26.15
C GLY A 21 -6.16 4.42 24.73
N MET A 22 -6.47 5.21 23.70
CA MET A 22 -6.44 4.71 22.32
C MET A 22 -4.97 4.58 21.89
N ARG A 23 -4.52 3.34 21.72
CA ARG A 23 -3.30 3.04 20.95
C ARG A 23 -3.45 3.63 19.55
N ASP A 24 -2.38 4.15 18.98
CA ASP A 24 -2.38 4.55 17.58
C ASP A 24 -2.80 3.33 16.75
N MET A 25 -3.96 3.44 16.06
CA MET A 25 -4.50 2.34 15.25
C MET A 25 -3.81 2.23 13.89
N GLN A 26 -2.82 3.08 13.63
CA GLN A 26 -2.07 3.06 12.38
C GLN A 26 -0.62 3.51 12.58
N THR A 27 0.25 2.99 11.73
CA THR A 27 1.64 3.40 11.60
C THR A 27 2.02 3.50 10.12
N SER A 28 3.22 3.99 9.83
CA SER A 28 3.70 4.09 8.44
C SER A 28 5.20 3.87 8.38
N PHE A 29 5.67 3.42 7.21
CA PHE A 29 7.08 3.34 6.87
C PHE A 29 7.34 3.82 5.44
N ARG A 30 8.62 4.05 5.13
CA ARG A 30 9.05 4.54 3.83
C ARG A 30 9.71 3.43 3.03
N VAL A 31 9.31 3.30 1.76
CA VAL A 31 9.91 2.38 0.78
C VAL A 31 10.66 3.21 -0.25
N LYS A 32 11.96 2.94 -0.42
CA LYS A 32 12.78 3.59 -1.44
C LYS A 32 12.94 2.65 -2.63
N THR A 33 12.43 3.05 -3.78
CA THR A 33 12.57 2.31 -5.04
C THR A 33 13.77 2.80 -5.84
N SER A 34 14.34 1.93 -6.66
CA SER A 34 15.53 2.21 -7.46
C SER A 34 15.27 2.13 -8.98
N SER A 35 14.14 1.57 -9.37
CA SER A 35 13.76 1.37 -10.75
C SER A 35 12.36 1.93 -11.03
N ARG A 36 12.04 2.14 -12.31
CA ARG A 36 10.72 2.61 -12.73
C ARG A 36 9.61 1.63 -12.34
N THR A 37 9.81 0.35 -12.64
CA THR A 37 8.96 -0.75 -12.20
C THR A 37 9.76 -1.63 -11.29
N GLN A 38 9.22 -1.97 -10.13
CA GLN A 38 9.92 -2.78 -9.14
C GLN A 38 8.92 -3.41 -8.17
N LEU A 39 9.04 -4.70 -7.93
CA LEU A 39 8.40 -5.38 -6.82
C LEU A 39 9.43 -5.54 -5.67
N LEU A 40 9.10 -4.99 -4.51
CA LEU A 40 9.94 -5.05 -3.30
C LEU A 40 9.20 -5.83 -2.22
N ASP A 41 9.82 -6.88 -1.70
CA ASP A 41 9.32 -7.58 -0.52
C ASP A 41 9.39 -6.64 0.69
N ILE A 42 8.24 -6.35 1.29
CA ILE A 42 8.06 -5.49 2.47
C ILE A 42 7.49 -6.27 3.67
N THR A 43 7.53 -7.59 3.60
CA THR A 43 6.93 -8.46 4.63
C THR A 43 7.48 -8.16 6.03
N ASP A 44 8.79 -7.98 6.16
CA ASP A 44 9.43 -7.72 7.46
C ASP A 44 9.15 -6.29 7.96
N ASP A 45 9.00 -5.32 7.06
CA ASP A 45 8.57 -3.97 7.44
C ASP A 45 7.15 -3.99 8.01
N ILE A 46 6.24 -4.78 7.39
CA ILE A 46 4.87 -4.93 7.88
C ILE A 46 4.86 -5.68 9.23
N ARG A 47 5.66 -6.75 9.40
CA ARG A 47 5.83 -7.42 10.70
C ARG A 47 6.28 -6.46 11.79
N SER A 48 7.20 -5.57 11.44
CA SER A 48 7.70 -4.52 12.35
C SER A 48 6.60 -3.51 12.70
N ALA A 49 5.77 -3.14 11.74
CA ALA A 49 4.60 -2.28 11.94
C ALA A 49 3.57 -2.95 12.86
N VAL A 50 3.24 -4.23 12.66
CA VAL A 50 2.34 -5.03 13.53
C VAL A 50 2.83 -5.02 14.97
N ARG A 51 4.12 -5.29 15.17
CA ARG A 51 4.73 -5.23 16.52
C ARG A 51 4.62 -3.85 17.15
N SER A 52 4.84 -2.78 16.38
CA SER A 52 4.75 -1.39 16.89
C SER A 52 3.32 -1.00 17.27
N LEU A 53 2.33 -1.51 16.55
CA LEU A 53 0.91 -1.33 16.86
C LEU A 53 0.45 -2.18 18.05
N GLY A 54 1.23 -3.21 18.43
CA GLY A 54 0.90 -4.14 19.50
C GLY A 54 -0.32 -5.02 19.17
N VAL A 55 -0.54 -5.29 17.89
CA VAL A 55 -1.58 -6.21 17.42
C VAL A 55 -1.10 -7.63 17.61
N THR A 56 -1.81 -8.41 18.43
CA THR A 56 -1.52 -9.83 18.65
C THR A 56 -2.40 -10.73 17.82
N ASP A 57 -3.67 -10.36 17.64
CA ASP A 57 -4.65 -11.16 16.90
C ASP A 57 -5.64 -10.21 16.23
N GLY A 58 -6.13 -10.56 15.04
CA GLY A 58 -7.12 -9.77 14.31
C GLY A 58 -6.77 -9.50 12.86
N LEU A 59 -7.15 -8.33 12.39
CA LEU A 59 -6.93 -7.89 11.01
C LEU A 59 -6.06 -6.65 10.97
N ILE A 60 -5.21 -6.59 9.97
CA ILE A 60 -4.53 -5.36 9.57
C ILE A 60 -4.86 -5.03 8.11
N VAL A 61 -4.82 -3.75 7.79
CA VAL A 61 -4.87 -3.25 6.42
C VAL A 61 -3.52 -2.61 6.09
N VAL A 62 -2.92 -3.07 5.01
CA VAL A 62 -1.75 -2.43 4.38
C VAL A 62 -2.26 -1.56 3.25
N TYR A 63 -1.95 -0.27 3.27
CA TYR A 63 -2.45 0.68 2.29
C TYR A 63 -1.34 1.52 1.67
N VAL A 64 -1.35 1.62 0.35
CA VAL A 64 -0.41 2.40 -0.46
C VAL A 64 -1.13 3.65 -0.99
N PRO A 65 -0.91 4.83 -0.38
CA PRO A 65 -1.59 6.08 -0.75
C PRO A 65 -0.96 6.75 -1.98
N HIS A 66 -0.78 5.98 -3.05
CA HIS A 66 -0.15 6.44 -4.30
C HIS A 66 -0.90 5.93 -5.51
N THR A 67 -1.05 6.77 -6.54
CA THR A 67 -1.81 6.44 -7.75
C THR A 67 -1.02 5.66 -8.80
N THR A 68 0.29 5.51 -8.62
CA THR A 68 1.20 4.78 -9.53
C THR A 68 2.02 3.72 -8.80
N ALA A 69 1.56 3.30 -7.62
CA ALA A 69 2.11 2.20 -6.85
C ALA A 69 0.98 1.36 -6.26
N ALA A 70 1.29 0.15 -5.84
CA ALA A 70 0.32 -0.83 -5.38
C ALA A 70 0.92 -1.73 -4.29
N VAL A 71 0.13 -2.64 -3.75
CA VAL A 71 0.56 -3.71 -2.86
C VAL A 71 -0.11 -5.01 -3.27
N THR A 72 0.60 -6.13 -3.15
CA THR A 72 0.06 -7.46 -3.43
C THR A 72 0.71 -8.53 -2.56
N ILE A 73 0.08 -9.69 -2.49
CA ILE A 73 0.61 -10.89 -1.83
C ILE A 73 0.89 -11.93 -2.91
N ASN A 74 2.13 -12.39 -2.96
CA ASN A 74 2.52 -13.44 -3.91
C ASN A 74 3.71 -14.23 -3.37
N GLU A 75 4.24 -15.16 -4.16
CA GLU A 75 5.40 -15.95 -3.78
C GLU A 75 6.65 -15.08 -3.63
N SER A 76 7.32 -15.21 -2.48
CA SER A 76 8.58 -14.51 -2.16
C SER A 76 9.80 -15.44 -2.10
N ALA A 77 9.58 -16.77 -2.14
CA ALA A 77 10.65 -17.74 -2.06
C ALA A 77 11.49 -17.80 -3.36
N ASP A 78 10.85 -17.66 -4.52
CA ASP A 78 11.51 -17.61 -5.82
C ASP A 78 11.50 -16.17 -6.37
N PRO A 79 12.67 -15.51 -6.48
CA PRO A 79 12.76 -14.15 -7.01
C PRO A 79 12.35 -14.04 -8.49
N ASP A 80 12.31 -15.13 -9.23
CA ASP A 80 11.92 -15.11 -10.64
C ASP A 80 10.40 -14.88 -10.78
N VAL A 81 9.59 -15.27 -9.78
CA VAL A 81 8.15 -14.97 -9.76
C VAL A 81 7.89 -13.45 -9.80
N ALA A 82 8.56 -12.69 -8.95
CA ALA A 82 8.44 -11.22 -8.95
C ALA A 82 8.88 -10.60 -10.28
N ARG A 83 9.99 -11.08 -10.87
CA ARG A 83 10.49 -10.64 -12.18
C ARG A 83 9.51 -10.95 -13.31
N ASP A 84 8.90 -12.15 -13.30
CA ASP A 84 7.89 -12.54 -14.28
C ASP A 84 6.65 -11.67 -14.18
N ILE A 85 6.18 -11.37 -12.96
CA ILE A 85 5.06 -10.46 -12.74
C ILE A 85 5.38 -9.07 -13.30
N GLU A 86 6.55 -8.49 -12.98
CA GLU A 86 6.99 -7.19 -13.51
C GLU A 86 7.03 -7.18 -15.04
N SER A 87 7.63 -8.22 -15.62
CA SER A 87 7.76 -8.38 -17.07
C SER A 87 6.40 -8.48 -17.74
N LYS A 88 5.50 -9.32 -17.22
CA LYS A 88 4.16 -9.52 -17.79
C LYS A 88 3.27 -8.30 -17.64
N LEU A 89 3.28 -7.63 -16.49
CA LEU A 89 2.56 -6.36 -16.31
C LEU A 89 3.07 -5.30 -17.28
N SER A 90 4.39 -5.24 -17.55
CA SER A 90 4.97 -4.28 -18.48
C SER A 90 4.66 -4.58 -19.94
N GLN A 91 4.51 -5.87 -20.30
CA GLN A 91 4.05 -6.29 -21.62
C GLN A 91 2.55 -6.03 -21.81
N PHE A 92 1.74 -6.32 -20.79
CA PHE A 92 0.29 -6.17 -20.85
C PHE A 92 -0.14 -4.71 -20.84
N VAL A 93 0.56 -3.87 -20.07
CA VAL A 93 0.33 -2.41 -19.98
C VAL A 93 1.66 -1.72 -20.31
N PRO A 94 1.99 -1.54 -21.59
CA PRO A 94 3.26 -0.95 -22.01
C PRO A 94 3.33 0.53 -21.66
N ARG A 95 4.55 1.03 -21.45
CA ARG A 95 4.79 2.46 -21.17
C ARG A 95 4.31 3.38 -22.29
N SER A 96 4.51 2.93 -23.55
CA SER A 96 4.09 3.66 -24.73
C SER A 96 2.81 3.02 -25.27
N GLY A 97 1.75 3.80 -25.38
CA GLY A 97 0.44 3.37 -25.85
C GLY A 97 -0.43 4.57 -26.19
N ASP A 98 -1.66 4.31 -26.58
CA ASP A 98 -2.65 5.36 -26.87
C ASP A 98 -3.24 5.90 -25.56
N TYR A 99 -2.42 6.65 -24.82
CA TYR A 99 -2.81 7.30 -23.57
C TYR A 99 -3.09 8.77 -23.77
N ARG A 100 -4.13 9.28 -23.12
CA ARG A 100 -4.51 10.70 -23.15
C ARG A 100 -3.82 11.54 -22.08
N HIS A 101 -3.38 10.90 -20.98
CA HIS A 101 -2.69 11.57 -19.88
C HIS A 101 -1.27 11.97 -20.31
N ALA A 102 -0.93 13.26 -20.17
CA ALA A 102 0.27 13.85 -20.76
C ALA A 102 1.57 13.68 -19.95
N GLU A 103 1.50 13.17 -18.71
CA GLU A 103 2.67 13.06 -17.83
C GLU A 103 3.59 11.86 -18.14
N GLY A 104 3.20 10.98 -19.07
CA GLY A 104 4.04 9.85 -19.51
C GLY A 104 4.13 8.71 -18.49
N ASN A 105 3.14 8.60 -17.58
CA ASN A 105 3.06 7.57 -16.55
C ASN A 105 1.69 6.88 -16.50
N SER A 106 0.90 6.97 -17.57
CA SER A 106 -0.42 6.34 -17.67
C SER A 106 -0.38 4.83 -17.42
N ASP A 107 0.68 4.16 -17.88
CA ASP A 107 0.91 2.74 -17.60
C ASP A 107 1.00 2.46 -16.10
N GLY A 108 1.63 3.35 -15.33
CA GLY A 108 1.71 3.25 -13.87
C GLY A 108 0.34 3.34 -13.20
N HIS A 109 -0.51 4.26 -13.64
CA HIS A 109 -1.89 4.37 -13.13
C HIS A 109 -2.72 3.12 -13.43
N VAL A 110 -2.63 2.59 -14.65
CA VAL A 110 -3.36 1.38 -15.05
C VAL A 110 -2.86 0.15 -14.28
N LYS A 111 -1.53 -0.05 -14.17
CA LYS A 111 -0.95 -1.16 -13.40
C LYS A 111 -1.35 -1.09 -11.93
N SER A 112 -1.29 0.10 -11.32
CA SER A 112 -1.73 0.32 -9.92
C SER A 112 -3.20 -0.03 -9.71
N THR A 113 -4.07 0.32 -10.67
CA THR A 113 -5.49 -0.02 -10.63
C THR A 113 -5.73 -1.54 -10.75
N LEU A 114 -4.95 -2.24 -11.59
CA LEU A 114 -5.07 -3.69 -11.78
C LEU A 114 -4.60 -4.48 -10.57
N VAL A 115 -3.52 -4.05 -9.93
CA VAL A 115 -2.94 -4.74 -8.75
C VAL A 115 -3.71 -4.42 -7.48
N GLY A 116 -4.04 -3.15 -7.25
CA GLY A 116 -4.74 -2.70 -6.06
C GLY A 116 -3.85 -1.92 -5.09
N CYS A 117 -4.47 -1.02 -4.34
CA CYS A 117 -3.74 -0.13 -3.41
C CYS A 117 -3.74 -0.62 -1.95
N SER A 118 -4.41 -1.73 -1.65
CA SER A 118 -4.50 -2.24 -0.28
C SER A 118 -4.64 -3.74 -0.23
N GLU A 119 -4.09 -4.34 0.84
CA GLU A 119 -4.28 -5.74 1.21
C GLU A 119 -4.75 -5.83 2.66
N THR A 120 -5.58 -6.84 2.94
CA THR A 120 -6.00 -7.18 4.30
C THR A 120 -5.37 -8.49 4.71
N LEU A 121 -4.73 -8.51 5.88
CA LEU A 121 -4.01 -9.65 6.41
C LEU A 121 -4.53 -10.04 7.79
N LEU A 122 -4.57 -11.34 8.05
CA LEU A 122 -4.76 -11.90 9.39
C LEU A 122 -3.45 -11.79 10.19
N VAL A 123 -3.59 -11.49 11.48
CA VAL A 123 -2.51 -11.55 12.47
C VAL A 123 -2.91 -12.56 13.54
N GLU A 124 -2.01 -13.45 13.89
CA GLU A 124 -2.15 -14.43 14.96
C GLU A 124 -0.85 -14.52 15.75
N GLY A 125 -0.95 -14.43 17.08
CA GLY A 125 0.21 -14.45 17.97
C GLY A 125 1.23 -13.34 17.70
N GLY A 126 0.81 -12.21 17.11
CA GLY A 126 1.68 -11.06 16.80
C GLY A 126 2.46 -11.18 15.49
N ASP A 127 2.18 -12.21 14.68
CA ASP A 127 2.78 -12.38 13.35
C ASP A 127 1.71 -12.47 12.26
N LEU A 128 2.14 -12.25 11.01
CA LEU A 128 1.29 -12.34 9.83
C LEU A 128 0.93 -13.79 9.52
N VAL A 129 -0.34 -14.05 9.27
CA VAL A 129 -0.80 -15.34 8.74
C VAL A 129 -0.59 -15.34 7.24
N LEU A 130 0.51 -15.92 6.80
CA LEU A 130 0.88 -16.08 5.39
C LEU A 130 1.06 -17.56 5.06
N GLY A 131 0.75 -17.93 3.81
CA GLY A 131 1.11 -19.24 3.28
C GLY A 131 2.63 -19.40 3.19
N THR A 132 3.11 -20.65 3.15
CA THR A 132 4.56 -21.02 3.17
C THR A 132 5.42 -20.22 2.17
N TRP A 133 4.87 -19.89 1.03
CA TRP A 133 5.57 -19.20 -0.06
C TRP A 133 5.21 -17.72 -0.15
N GLN A 134 4.22 -17.23 0.62
CA GLN A 134 3.72 -15.88 0.49
C GLN A 134 4.62 -14.84 1.17
N GLY A 135 4.79 -13.72 0.48
CA GLY A 135 5.28 -12.47 1.01
C GLY A 135 4.41 -11.31 0.53
N VAL A 136 4.55 -10.17 1.15
CA VAL A 136 3.84 -8.94 0.77
C VAL A 136 4.78 -8.07 -0.03
N PHE A 137 4.38 -7.70 -1.24
CA PHE A 137 5.17 -6.90 -2.16
C PHE A 137 4.61 -5.50 -2.32
N PHE A 138 5.47 -4.52 -2.14
CA PHE A 138 5.22 -3.17 -2.65
C PHE A 138 5.52 -3.15 -4.15
N CYS A 139 4.57 -2.65 -4.94
CA CYS A 139 4.69 -2.57 -6.39
C CYS A 139 4.86 -1.12 -6.83
N GLU A 140 6.03 -0.75 -7.35
CA GLU A 140 6.32 0.55 -7.95
C GLU A 140 6.10 0.48 -9.46
N PHE A 141 5.43 1.48 -10.04
CA PHE A 141 5.17 1.55 -11.49
C PHE A 141 5.58 2.90 -12.12
N ASP A 142 6.09 3.85 -11.33
CA ASP A 142 6.55 5.16 -11.79
C ASP A 142 7.75 5.69 -10.98
N GLY A 143 8.68 4.76 -10.64
CA GLY A 143 9.89 5.08 -9.90
C GLY A 143 11.05 5.60 -10.78
N PRO A 144 12.24 5.80 -10.17
CA PRO A 144 12.52 5.61 -8.74
C PRO A 144 11.94 6.72 -7.86
N ARG A 145 11.39 6.36 -6.69
CA ARG A 145 10.78 7.31 -5.75
C ARG A 145 10.97 6.84 -4.30
N THR A 146 10.66 7.72 -3.36
CA THR A 146 10.43 7.33 -1.97
C THR A 146 8.94 7.37 -1.68
N ARG A 147 8.36 6.23 -1.37
CA ARG A 147 6.93 6.01 -1.17
C ARG A 147 6.61 5.81 0.31
N THR A 148 5.36 5.99 0.66
CA THR A 148 4.83 5.71 2.00
C THR A 148 3.92 4.50 1.93
N VAL A 149 4.02 3.61 2.91
CA VAL A 149 3.08 2.53 3.17
C VAL A 149 2.46 2.76 4.54
N LEU A 150 1.15 2.63 4.64
CA LEU A 150 0.39 2.73 5.88
C LEU A 150 -0.02 1.33 6.32
N VAL A 151 0.06 1.06 7.61
CA VAL A 151 -0.45 -0.16 8.23
C VAL A 151 -1.40 0.23 9.34
N GLY A 152 -2.65 -0.21 9.26
CA GLY A 152 -3.68 0.05 10.26
C GLY A 152 -4.26 -1.25 10.81
N SER A 153 -4.61 -1.25 12.10
CA SER A 153 -5.40 -2.32 12.71
C SER A 153 -6.88 -2.03 12.59
N ALA A 154 -7.69 -3.06 12.31
CA ALA A 154 -9.15 -3.01 12.25
C ALA A 154 -9.75 -3.60 13.52
#